data_7b0875da1bee0b00aa9532e7e8069d0d
#
_entry.id   7b0875da1bee0b00aa9532e7e8069d0d
#
_cell.length_a   1.000
_cell.length_b   1.000
_cell.length_c   1.000
_cell.angle_alpha   90.00
_cell.angle_beta   90.00
_cell.angle_gamma   90.00
#
_symmetry.space_group_name_H-M   'P 1'
#
loop_
_entity.id
_entity.type
_entity.pdbx_description
1 polymer ?
#
loop_
_entity_poly.entity_id
_entity_poly.type
_entity_poly.pdbx_seq_one_letter_code
_entity_poly.pdbx_strand_id
1 'polypeptide(L)'
;MPELPEVEVVRAGLEPALVGAHIDAVTVFDDRSLKRHDARRGDFVGLLADRHVLSAQRRGKFMWFPLDSGDALVTHLGMSGQVLLRSLDAPADRHLRIQLLVSHPTQGQLNINFVDQRIFGSMAVDELVDGVPSQALHIALDPLHEGFDDEAFIAKLRKRHTGIKRALLDQGLISGIGNIYADEALWAAKLHFDKPADSISKAKARELLEEVRQVLRKALADTRKDPAFLAALKKASQAPYEGDHAQFFATM
;
A
#
# COMPACT_ATOMS: atom_id res chain seq x y z
N MET A 1 1.26 -12.37 -2.13
CA MET A 1 1.59 -11.01 -2.57
C MET A 1 0.71 -10.08 -1.77
N PRO A 2 1.25 -9.07 -1.09
CA PRO A 2 0.43 -8.09 -0.39
C PRO A 2 -0.67 -7.52 -1.30
N GLU A 3 -1.91 -7.56 -0.84
CA GLU A 3 -3.08 -7.01 -1.49
C GLU A 3 -3.51 -5.73 -0.74
N LEU A 4 -4.68 -5.19 -0.99
CA LEU A 4 -5.13 -3.94 -0.36
C LEU A 4 -5.03 -3.94 1.17
N PRO A 5 -5.53 -4.97 1.90
CA PRO A 5 -5.51 -4.95 3.36
C PRO A 5 -4.10 -4.87 3.94
N GLU A 6 -3.16 -5.66 3.40
CA GLU A 6 -1.77 -5.68 3.89
C GLU A 6 -1.06 -4.36 3.58
N VAL A 7 -1.29 -3.78 2.39
CA VAL A 7 -0.70 -2.49 2.01
C VAL A 7 -1.26 -1.36 2.88
N GLU A 8 -2.58 -1.37 3.16
CA GLU A 8 -3.20 -0.38 4.03
C GLU A 8 -2.68 -0.44 5.46
N VAL A 9 -2.48 -1.64 5.98
CA VAL A 9 -1.92 -1.83 7.32
C VAL A 9 -0.49 -1.29 7.40
N VAL A 10 0.34 -1.52 6.38
CA VAL A 10 1.70 -0.95 6.32
C VAL A 10 1.63 0.58 6.21
N ARG A 11 0.79 1.13 5.33
CA ARG A 11 0.61 2.59 5.21
C ARG A 11 0.20 3.22 6.53
N ALA A 12 -0.84 2.68 7.18
CA ALA A 12 -1.35 3.20 8.45
C ALA A 12 -0.33 3.06 9.60
N GLY A 13 0.49 1.99 9.58
CA GLY A 13 1.57 1.81 10.55
C GLY A 13 2.74 2.78 10.36
N LEU A 14 2.99 3.22 9.13
CA LEU A 14 4.05 4.18 8.81
C LEU A 14 3.61 5.64 9.02
N GLU A 15 2.33 5.93 8.86
CA GLU A 15 1.78 7.28 8.89
C GLU A 15 2.22 8.08 10.13
N PRO A 16 2.10 7.57 11.39
CA PRO A 16 2.49 8.32 12.59
C PRO A 16 3.99 8.62 12.67
N ALA A 17 4.83 7.81 12.01
CA ALA A 17 6.29 7.96 12.05
C ALA A 17 6.84 8.78 10.89
N LEU A 18 6.12 8.84 9.77
CA LEU A 18 6.56 9.51 8.56
C LEU A 18 5.91 10.88 8.35
N VAL A 19 4.63 11.05 8.67
CA VAL A 19 3.94 12.32 8.42
C VAL A 19 4.47 13.41 9.36
N GLY A 20 5.03 14.47 8.79
CA GLY A 20 5.72 15.53 9.50
C GLY A 20 7.20 15.26 9.77
N ALA A 21 7.71 14.09 9.40
CA ALA A 21 9.13 13.78 9.54
C ALA A 21 9.98 14.46 8.44
N HIS A 22 11.21 14.79 8.79
CA HIS A 22 12.28 15.21 7.89
C HIS A 22 13.12 14.01 7.49
N ILE A 23 13.47 13.86 6.23
CA ILE A 23 14.37 12.81 5.72
C ILE A 23 15.80 13.31 5.81
N ASP A 24 16.55 12.84 6.80
CA ASP A 24 17.92 13.27 7.08
C ASP A 24 18.93 12.63 6.12
N ALA A 25 18.74 11.35 5.81
CA ALA A 25 19.61 10.60 4.90
C ALA A 25 18.89 9.42 4.24
N VAL A 26 19.38 9.04 3.08
CA VAL A 26 18.90 7.86 2.33
C VAL A 26 20.10 7.01 1.91
N THR A 27 20.01 5.71 2.16
CA THR A 27 21.01 4.74 1.71
C THR A 27 20.37 3.65 0.88
N VAL A 28 20.85 3.46 -0.33
CA VAL A 28 20.43 2.38 -1.23
C VAL A 28 21.47 1.27 -1.18
N PHE A 29 21.07 0.07 -0.75
CA PHE A 29 21.93 -1.11 -0.67
C PHE A 29 21.79 -2.00 -1.92
N ASP A 30 20.70 -1.82 -2.69
CA ASP A 30 20.43 -2.62 -3.88
C ASP A 30 19.60 -1.82 -4.90
N ASP A 31 20.23 -1.33 -5.95
CA ASP A 31 19.62 -0.49 -6.98
C ASP A 31 18.47 -1.16 -7.75
N ARG A 32 18.40 -2.50 -7.74
CA ARG A 32 17.27 -3.24 -8.33
C ARG A 32 15.94 -2.91 -7.65
N SER A 33 15.98 -2.40 -6.44
CA SER A 33 14.80 -1.90 -5.72
C SER A 33 14.33 -0.53 -6.22
N LEU A 34 15.08 0.14 -7.10
CA LEU A 34 14.73 1.41 -7.75
C LEU A 34 14.18 1.22 -9.18
N LYS A 35 13.85 0.01 -9.60
CA LYS A 35 13.42 -0.31 -10.98
C LYS A 35 12.21 0.47 -11.51
N ARG A 36 11.46 1.12 -10.64
CA ARG A 36 10.33 2.02 -10.98
C ARG A 36 10.70 3.49 -10.93
N HIS A 37 11.89 3.82 -10.42
CA HIS A 37 12.38 5.19 -10.38
C HIS A 37 12.92 5.56 -11.76
N ASP A 38 12.39 6.65 -12.32
CA ASP A 38 12.90 7.18 -13.59
C ASP A 38 14.16 8.06 -13.32
N ALA A 39 15.33 7.52 -13.64
CA ALA A 39 16.58 8.21 -13.43
C ALA A 39 16.69 9.57 -14.18
N ARG A 40 15.87 9.82 -15.20
CA ARG A 40 15.82 11.11 -15.89
C ARG A 40 15.26 12.23 -15.00
N ARG A 41 14.53 11.89 -13.94
CA ARG A 41 14.02 12.86 -12.94
C ARG A 41 15.11 13.34 -11.98
N GLY A 42 16.20 12.60 -11.87
CA GLY A 42 17.30 12.89 -10.96
C GLY A 42 17.72 11.66 -10.16
N ASP A 43 18.69 11.86 -9.29
CA ASP A 43 19.14 10.83 -8.36
C ASP A 43 18.12 10.61 -7.23
N PHE A 44 17.77 9.35 -6.99
CA PHE A 44 16.77 8.97 -5.97
C PHE A 44 17.12 9.51 -4.57
N VAL A 45 18.40 9.41 -4.19
CA VAL A 45 18.88 9.89 -2.88
C VAL A 45 18.77 11.41 -2.79
N GLY A 46 19.26 12.13 -3.80
CA GLY A 46 19.24 13.59 -3.84
C GLY A 46 17.83 14.18 -3.91
N LEU A 47 16.86 13.47 -4.49
CA LEU A 47 15.47 13.93 -4.53
C LEU A 47 14.75 13.79 -3.19
N LEU A 48 15.22 12.87 -2.31
CA LEU A 48 14.62 12.60 -1.00
C LEU A 48 15.32 13.32 0.15
N ALA A 49 16.63 13.55 0.04
CA ALA A 49 17.38 14.20 1.10
C ALA A 49 16.85 15.60 1.40
N ASP A 50 16.83 15.97 2.67
CA ASP A 50 16.33 17.26 3.16
C ASP A 50 14.86 17.55 2.79
N ARG A 51 14.01 16.52 2.69
CA ARG A 51 12.58 16.67 2.41
C ARG A 51 11.72 16.37 3.63
N HIS A 52 10.57 17.04 3.70
CA HIS A 52 9.53 16.73 4.67
C HIS A 52 8.43 15.89 4.05
N VAL A 53 7.97 14.90 4.79
CA VAL A 53 6.82 14.07 4.40
C VAL A 53 5.53 14.75 4.85
N LEU A 54 4.61 14.99 3.92
CA LEU A 54 3.39 15.75 4.18
C LEU A 54 2.19 14.89 4.56
N SER A 55 2.05 13.70 3.97
CA SER A 55 0.94 12.78 4.22
C SER A 55 1.30 11.35 3.81
N ALA A 56 0.42 10.39 4.10
CA ALA A 56 0.54 8.99 3.70
C ALA A 56 -0.71 8.57 2.92
N GLN A 57 -0.55 8.23 1.65
CA GLN A 57 -1.62 7.95 0.71
C GLN A 57 -1.52 6.53 0.15
N ARG A 58 -2.63 6.00 -0.38
CA ARG A 58 -2.68 4.70 -1.04
C ARG A 58 -3.72 4.68 -2.17
N ARG A 59 -3.40 3.95 -3.25
CA ARG A 59 -4.38 3.52 -4.25
C ARG A 59 -4.06 2.08 -4.68
N GLY A 60 -4.99 1.17 -4.48
CA GLY A 60 -4.76 -0.25 -4.73
C GLY A 60 -3.59 -0.78 -3.90
N LYS A 61 -2.55 -1.25 -4.57
CA LYS A 61 -1.34 -1.82 -3.96
C LYS A 61 -0.14 -0.86 -3.95
N PHE A 62 -0.32 0.37 -4.42
CA PHE A 62 0.64 1.46 -4.30
C PHE A 62 0.36 2.27 -3.05
N MET A 63 1.40 2.60 -2.30
CA MET A 63 1.38 3.64 -1.28
C MET A 63 2.41 4.69 -1.61
N TRP A 64 2.14 5.94 -1.24
CA TRP A 64 3.07 7.03 -1.46
C TRP A 64 2.99 8.07 -0.36
N PHE A 65 4.06 8.80 -0.22
CA PHE A 65 4.27 9.82 0.77
C PHE A 65 4.63 11.13 0.05
N PRO A 66 3.65 12.04 -0.14
CA PRO A 66 3.90 13.38 -0.69
C PRO A 66 4.97 14.12 0.10
N LEU A 67 5.84 14.80 -0.64
CA LEU A 67 6.96 15.58 -0.12
C LEU A 67 6.72 17.08 -0.32
N ASP A 68 7.42 17.89 0.46
CA ASP A 68 7.41 19.35 0.35
C ASP A 68 7.99 19.89 -0.97
N SER A 69 8.69 19.05 -1.73
CA SER A 69 9.16 19.35 -3.09
C SER A 69 8.04 19.36 -4.14
N GLY A 70 6.86 18.81 -3.83
CA GLY A 70 5.79 18.55 -4.80
C GLY A 70 5.84 17.17 -5.45
N ASP A 71 6.91 16.39 -5.22
CA ASP A 71 7.02 14.99 -5.61
C ASP A 71 6.47 14.07 -4.49
N ALA A 72 6.53 12.77 -4.72
CA ALA A 72 6.21 11.77 -3.71
C ALA A 72 7.21 10.61 -3.69
N LEU A 73 7.51 10.10 -2.49
CA LEU A 73 8.12 8.79 -2.32
C LEU A 73 7.07 7.71 -2.54
N VAL A 74 7.16 6.99 -3.63
CA VAL A 74 6.23 5.92 -4.01
C VAL A 74 6.83 4.57 -3.61
N THR A 75 6.01 3.72 -2.99
CA THR A 75 6.41 2.38 -2.57
C THR A 75 5.42 1.33 -3.09
N HIS A 76 5.97 0.25 -3.63
CA HIS A 76 5.22 -0.94 -4.03
C HIS A 76 5.87 -2.18 -3.41
N LEU A 77 5.14 -2.92 -2.57
CA LEU A 77 5.70 -4.03 -1.79
C LEU A 77 6.05 -5.27 -2.64
N GLY A 78 5.52 -5.38 -3.86
CA GLY A 78 5.73 -6.56 -4.70
C GLY A 78 5.16 -7.82 -4.06
N MET A 79 5.99 -8.84 -3.88
CA MET A 79 5.58 -10.13 -3.30
C MET A 79 6.10 -10.34 -1.87
N SER A 80 7.25 -9.78 -1.52
CA SER A 80 7.94 -10.02 -0.25
C SER A 80 8.52 -8.74 0.36
N GLY A 81 8.25 -7.59 -0.23
CA GLY A 81 8.68 -6.30 0.30
C GLY A 81 7.94 -5.94 1.58
N GLN A 82 8.67 -5.38 2.51
CA GLN A 82 8.18 -4.85 3.76
C GLN A 82 8.82 -3.47 4.00
N VAL A 83 8.08 -2.58 4.66
CA VAL A 83 8.64 -1.34 5.19
C VAL A 83 8.56 -1.39 6.69
N LEU A 84 9.71 -1.32 7.35
CA LEU A 84 9.87 -1.55 8.78
C LEU A 84 10.39 -0.30 9.46
N LEU A 85 9.78 0.05 10.60
CA LEU A 85 10.31 1.06 11.50
C LEU A 85 11.37 0.43 12.40
N ARG A 86 12.51 1.09 12.57
CA ARG A 86 13.61 0.64 13.42
C ARG A 86 14.18 1.78 14.24
N SER A 87 14.55 1.49 15.49
CA SER A 87 15.40 2.39 16.27
C SER A 87 16.82 2.42 15.67
N LEU A 88 17.60 3.45 16.00
CA LEU A 88 18.96 3.63 15.45
C LEU A 88 19.93 2.50 15.84
N ASP A 89 19.73 1.91 17.00
CA ASP A 89 20.52 0.82 17.57
C ASP A 89 20.02 -0.58 17.17
N ALA A 90 18.93 -0.66 16.37
CA ALA A 90 18.42 -1.93 15.93
C ALA A 90 19.43 -2.69 15.06
N PRO A 91 19.53 -4.02 15.21
CA PRO A 91 20.38 -4.83 14.33
C PRO A 91 19.94 -4.69 12.87
N ALA A 92 20.89 -4.81 11.95
CA ALA A 92 20.59 -4.73 10.52
C ALA A 92 19.56 -5.78 10.09
N ASP A 93 18.53 -5.35 9.36
CA ASP A 93 17.54 -6.27 8.80
C ASP A 93 18.18 -7.13 7.70
N ARG A 94 17.87 -8.42 7.71
CA ARG A 94 18.21 -9.30 6.59
C ARG A 94 17.44 -8.85 5.36
N HIS A 95 18.12 -8.78 4.21
CA HIS A 95 17.56 -8.31 2.94
C HIS A 95 17.15 -6.83 2.93
N LEU A 96 17.80 -5.99 3.74
CA LEU A 96 17.68 -4.54 3.66
C LEU A 96 18.09 -4.06 2.26
N ARG A 97 17.25 -3.25 1.64
CA ARG A 97 17.45 -2.74 0.28
C ARG A 97 17.60 -1.24 0.24
N ILE A 98 16.77 -0.54 1.00
CA ILE A 98 16.81 0.91 1.11
C ILE A 98 16.56 1.26 2.57
N GLN A 99 17.28 2.24 3.09
CA GLN A 99 17.09 2.79 4.42
C GLN A 99 16.95 4.31 4.33
N LEU A 100 15.94 4.84 4.99
CA LEU A 100 15.80 6.27 5.22
C LEU A 100 16.01 6.52 6.71
N LEU A 101 16.93 7.44 7.04
CA LEU A 101 17.02 8.04 8.37
C LEU A 101 16.07 9.23 8.39
N VAL A 102 15.17 9.25 9.35
CA VAL A 102 14.18 10.34 9.48
C VAL A 102 14.19 10.91 10.89
N SER A 103 13.99 12.22 11.00
CA SER A 103 13.78 12.95 12.25
C SER A 103 12.32 13.37 12.34
N HIS A 104 11.59 12.84 13.33
CA HIS A 104 10.20 13.21 13.57
C HIS A 104 10.10 14.11 14.80
N PRO A 105 9.30 15.22 14.77
CA PRO A 105 9.24 16.20 15.86
C PRO A 105 8.87 15.63 17.23
N THR A 106 8.08 14.55 17.27
CA THR A 106 7.61 13.94 18.52
C THR A 106 8.16 12.54 18.78
N GLN A 107 8.69 11.84 17.75
CA GLN A 107 9.20 10.48 17.89
C GLN A 107 10.73 10.37 17.83
N GLY A 108 11.41 11.51 17.61
CA GLY A 108 12.87 11.52 17.45
C GLY A 108 13.33 10.89 16.14
N GLN A 109 14.55 10.38 16.14
CA GLN A 109 15.15 9.76 14.96
C GLN A 109 14.79 8.28 14.84
N LEU A 110 14.44 7.86 13.63
CA LEU A 110 14.07 6.49 13.29
C LEU A 110 14.68 6.09 11.95
N ASN A 111 14.92 4.80 11.78
CA ASN A 111 15.21 4.20 10.48
C ASN A 111 13.95 3.61 9.86
N ILE A 112 13.67 3.97 8.62
CA ILE A 112 12.64 3.35 7.78
C ILE A 112 13.34 2.40 6.83
N ASN A 113 13.19 1.11 7.03
CA ASN A 113 13.89 0.07 6.29
C ASN A 113 12.97 -0.60 5.26
N PHE A 114 13.29 -0.48 3.98
CA PHE A 114 12.68 -1.29 2.94
C PHE A 114 13.45 -2.60 2.81
N VAL A 115 12.78 -3.69 3.15
CA VAL A 115 13.34 -5.05 3.19
C VAL A 115 12.63 -5.89 2.15
N ASP A 116 13.35 -6.55 1.25
CA ASP A 116 12.73 -7.42 0.24
C ASP A 116 13.65 -8.56 -0.18
N GLN A 117 13.30 -9.77 0.21
CA GLN A 117 14.06 -10.97 -0.12
C GLN A 117 14.12 -11.23 -1.64
N ARG A 118 12.99 -11.04 -2.34
CA ARG A 118 12.82 -11.40 -3.76
C ARG A 118 13.06 -10.25 -4.72
N ILE A 119 13.20 -9.03 -4.21
CA ILE A 119 13.41 -7.79 -5.00
C ILE A 119 12.29 -7.57 -6.05
N PHE A 120 11.07 -7.93 -5.69
CA PHE A 120 9.89 -7.68 -6.51
C PHE A 120 9.19 -6.37 -6.15
N GLY A 121 9.44 -5.86 -4.96
CA GLY A 121 9.04 -4.53 -4.56
C GLY A 121 9.94 -3.44 -5.13
N SER A 122 9.60 -2.21 -4.86
CA SER A 122 10.38 -1.04 -5.32
C SER A 122 10.01 0.22 -4.58
N MET A 123 10.96 1.16 -4.52
CA MET A 123 10.71 2.56 -4.21
C MET A 123 11.06 3.43 -5.42
N ALA A 124 10.41 4.58 -5.52
CA ALA A 124 10.66 5.57 -6.57
C ALA A 124 10.30 6.96 -6.05
N VAL A 125 10.91 8.01 -6.59
CA VAL A 125 10.39 9.36 -6.48
C VAL A 125 9.65 9.67 -7.77
N ASP A 126 8.42 10.16 -7.66
CA ASP A 126 7.54 10.41 -8.80
C ASP A 126 6.77 11.72 -8.63
N GLU A 127 6.41 12.33 -9.75
CA GLU A 127 5.58 13.54 -9.73
C GLU A 127 4.13 13.24 -9.33
N LEU A 128 3.51 14.20 -8.71
CA LEU A 128 2.09 14.14 -8.38
C LEU A 128 1.27 14.89 -9.45
N VAL A 129 0.28 14.18 -9.98
CA VAL A 129 -0.78 14.75 -10.83
C VAL A 129 -2.09 14.63 -10.07
N ASP A 130 -2.66 15.77 -9.70
CA ASP A 130 -3.87 15.82 -8.85
C ASP A 130 -3.74 14.99 -7.56
N GLY A 131 -2.55 15.03 -6.93
CA GLY A 131 -2.25 14.30 -5.69
C GLY A 131 -1.94 12.81 -5.86
N VAL A 132 -1.88 12.31 -7.10
CA VAL A 132 -1.60 10.90 -7.41
C VAL A 132 -0.28 10.78 -8.18
N PRO A 133 0.63 9.87 -7.80
CA PRO A 133 1.85 9.63 -8.57
C PRO A 133 1.56 9.22 -10.01
N SER A 134 2.35 9.72 -10.96
CA SER A 134 2.15 9.47 -12.40
C SER A 134 2.08 7.98 -12.71
N GLN A 135 2.89 7.17 -12.05
CA GLN A 135 2.90 5.71 -12.20
C GLN A 135 1.68 4.98 -11.59
N ALA A 136 0.83 5.68 -10.82
CA ALA A 136 -0.39 5.13 -10.24
C ALA A 136 -1.68 5.69 -10.89
N LEU A 137 -1.60 6.58 -11.87
CA LEU A 137 -2.76 7.20 -12.52
C LEU A 137 -3.67 6.17 -13.22
N HIS A 138 -3.08 5.11 -13.78
CA HIS A 138 -3.81 4.05 -14.47
C HIS A 138 -4.53 3.08 -13.52
N ILE A 139 -4.30 3.18 -12.22
CA ILE A 139 -4.91 2.33 -11.20
C ILE A 139 -6.29 2.88 -10.83
N ALA A 140 -7.31 2.05 -10.95
CA ALA A 140 -8.67 2.40 -10.53
C ALA A 140 -8.75 2.65 -9.02
N LEU A 141 -9.82 3.29 -8.57
CA LEU A 141 -10.15 3.31 -7.16
C LEU A 141 -10.43 1.90 -6.66
N ASP A 142 -10.14 1.65 -5.39
CA ASP A 142 -10.55 0.39 -4.76
C ASP A 142 -12.00 0.46 -4.27
N PRO A 143 -12.65 -0.69 -4.05
CA PRO A 143 -14.08 -0.74 -3.76
C PRO A 143 -14.47 -0.21 -2.38
N LEU A 144 -13.49 0.08 -1.51
CA LEU A 144 -13.72 0.68 -0.20
C LEU A 144 -13.56 2.21 -0.21
N HIS A 145 -13.07 2.79 -1.32
CA HIS A 145 -12.91 4.22 -1.46
C HIS A 145 -14.29 4.88 -1.65
N GLU A 146 -14.55 6.00 -0.96
CA GLU A 146 -15.83 6.73 -1.01
C GLU A 146 -16.25 7.18 -2.41
N GLY A 147 -15.28 7.52 -3.25
CA GLY A 147 -15.50 7.91 -4.65
C GLY A 147 -15.63 6.73 -5.64
N PHE A 148 -15.74 5.48 -5.17
CA PHE A 148 -15.88 4.33 -6.07
C PHE A 148 -17.28 4.27 -6.67
N ASP A 149 -17.36 4.29 -8.01
CA ASP A 149 -18.62 4.24 -8.75
C ASP A 149 -19.01 2.79 -9.07
N ASP A 150 -19.96 2.26 -8.30
CA ASP A 150 -20.49 0.89 -8.41
C ASP A 150 -21.11 0.62 -9.79
N GLU A 151 -21.87 1.57 -10.31
CA GLU A 151 -22.57 1.38 -11.59
C GLU A 151 -21.60 1.39 -12.76
N ALA A 152 -20.60 2.28 -12.73
CA ALA A 152 -19.55 2.31 -13.72
C ALA A 152 -18.69 1.04 -13.66
N PHE A 153 -18.34 0.54 -12.46
CA PHE A 153 -17.66 -0.73 -12.29
C PHE A 153 -18.46 -1.89 -12.90
N ILE A 154 -19.73 -2.04 -12.51
CA ILE A 154 -20.61 -3.13 -13.00
C ILE A 154 -20.75 -3.08 -14.52
N ALA A 155 -20.91 -1.89 -15.09
CA ALA A 155 -21.00 -1.72 -16.52
C ALA A 155 -19.71 -2.11 -17.25
N LYS A 156 -18.55 -1.73 -16.73
CA LYS A 156 -17.23 -2.08 -17.27
C LYS A 156 -16.93 -3.58 -17.10
N LEU A 157 -17.23 -4.16 -15.94
CA LEU A 157 -17.07 -5.59 -15.66
C LEU A 157 -17.81 -6.44 -16.69
N ARG A 158 -19.07 -6.13 -16.92
CA ARG A 158 -19.95 -6.87 -17.86
C ARG A 158 -19.63 -6.68 -19.35
N LYS A 159 -18.67 -5.81 -19.67
CA LYS A 159 -18.10 -5.66 -21.02
C LYS A 159 -16.82 -6.47 -21.22
N ARG A 160 -16.31 -7.15 -20.18
CA ARG A 160 -15.07 -7.92 -20.26
C ARG A 160 -15.34 -9.32 -20.82
N HIS A 161 -14.74 -9.66 -21.96
CA HIS A 161 -14.76 -10.99 -22.57
C HIS A 161 -13.66 -11.88 -21.98
N THR A 162 -13.69 -12.07 -20.66
CA THR A 162 -12.72 -12.89 -19.92
C THR A 162 -13.38 -13.52 -18.71
N GLY A 163 -12.69 -14.51 -18.09
CA GLY A 163 -13.15 -15.10 -16.82
C GLY A 163 -13.24 -14.04 -15.72
N ILE A 164 -14.24 -14.18 -14.85
CA ILE A 164 -14.59 -13.20 -13.81
C ILE A 164 -13.41 -12.93 -12.85
N LYS A 165 -12.63 -13.95 -12.47
CA LYS A 165 -11.44 -13.78 -11.63
C LYS A 165 -10.41 -12.90 -12.32
N ARG A 166 -10.14 -13.14 -13.60
CA ARG A 166 -9.18 -12.32 -14.36
C ARG A 166 -9.63 -10.87 -14.44
N ALA A 167 -10.94 -10.62 -14.57
CA ALA A 167 -11.49 -9.26 -14.54
C ALA A 167 -11.29 -8.59 -13.18
N LEU A 168 -11.48 -9.31 -12.06
CA LEU A 168 -11.22 -8.79 -10.71
C LEU A 168 -9.73 -8.50 -10.44
N LEU A 169 -8.81 -9.17 -11.13
CA LEU A 169 -7.37 -8.94 -11.00
C LEU A 169 -6.87 -7.74 -11.82
N ASP A 170 -7.70 -7.19 -12.71
CA ASP A 170 -7.38 -6.01 -13.51
C ASP A 170 -7.43 -4.76 -12.64
N GLN A 171 -6.24 -4.26 -12.24
CA GLN A 171 -6.11 -3.09 -11.38
C GLN A 171 -6.62 -1.79 -12.03
N GLY A 172 -6.80 -1.76 -13.34
CA GLY A 172 -7.44 -0.65 -14.05
C GLY A 172 -8.98 -0.70 -14.02
N LEU A 173 -9.56 -1.84 -13.64
CA LEU A 173 -11.00 -2.00 -13.47
C LEU A 173 -11.43 -1.81 -12.01
N ILE A 174 -10.73 -2.47 -11.11
CA ILE A 174 -10.92 -2.43 -9.66
C ILE A 174 -9.57 -2.70 -8.99
N SER A 175 -9.12 -1.84 -8.10
CA SER A 175 -7.78 -1.98 -7.57
C SER A 175 -7.74 -2.65 -6.20
N GLY A 176 -6.53 -3.07 -5.81
CA GLY A 176 -6.25 -3.64 -4.50
C GLY A 176 -6.49 -5.15 -4.37
N ILE A 177 -7.31 -5.73 -5.25
CA ILE A 177 -7.62 -7.15 -5.24
C ILE A 177 -6.49 -7.94 -5.89
N GLY A 178 -6.14 -9.07 -5.29
CA GLY A 178 -5.25 -10.07 -5.85
C GLY A 178 -5.89 -11.44 -5.82
N ASN A 179 -5.06 -12.49 -5.85
CA ASN A 179 -5.58 -13.87 -5.96
C ASN A 179 -6.38 -14.29 -4.74
N ILE A 180 -5.95 -13.91 -3.53
CA ILE A 180 -6.57 -14.36 -2.28
C ILE A 180 -7.98 -13.79 -2.18
N TYR A 181 -8.12 -12.47 -2.23
CA TYR A 181 -9.43 -11.82 -2.05
C TYR A 181 -10.35 -11.99 -3.26
N ALA A 182 -9.82 -12.20 -4.47
CA ALA A 182 -10.63 -12.60 -5.62
C ALA A 182 -11.27 -13.98 -5.40
N ASP A 183 -10.51 -14.97 -4.93
CA ASP A 183 -11.03 -16.32 -4.67
C ASP A 183 -12.04 -16.33 -3.53
N GLU A 184 -11.76 -15.64 -2.42
CA GLU A 184 -12.68 -15.51 -1.29
C GLU A 184 -14.02 -14.85 -1.70
N ALA A 185 -13.97 -13.75 -2.45
CA ALA A 185 -15.15 -13.05 -2.91
C ALA A 185 -15.97 -13.88 -3.91
N LEU A 186 -15.31 -14.59 -4.83
CA LEU A 186 -15.98 -15.48 -5.80
C LEU A 186 -16.62 -16.68 -5.11
N TRP A 187 -15.95 -17.23 -4.10
CA TRP A 187 -16.52 -18.31 -3.28
C TRP A 187 -17.76 -17.83 -2.53
N ALA A 188 -17.71 -16.69 -1.87
CA ALA A 188 -18.83 -16.11 -1.14
C ALA A 188 -20.01 -15.81 -2.09
N ALA A 189 -19.72 -15.25 -3.26
CA ALA A 189 -20.73 -14.98 -4.30
C ALA A 189 -21.20 -16.25 -5.08
N LYS A 190 -20.66 -17.44 -4.77
CA LYS A 190 -20.96 -18.71 -5.48
C LYS A 190 -20.77 -18.59 -7.00
N LEU A 191 -19.66 -17.99 -7.41
CA LEU A 191 -19.27 -17.83 -8.81
C LEU A 191 -18.02 -18.65 -9.11
N HIS A 192 -18.08 -19.45 -10.18
CA HIS A 192 -16.89 -20.13 -10.69
C HIS A 192 -15.90 -19.11 -11.24
N PHE A 193 -14.61 -19.25 -10.92
CA PHE A 193 -13.55 -18.28 -11.26
C PHE A 193 -13.43 -17.98 -12.77
N ASP A 194 -13.74 -18.97 -13.61
CA ASP A 194 -13.64 -18.87 -15.07
C ASP A 194 -14.99 -18.52 -15.75
N LYS A 195 -16.05 -18.25 -14.95
CA LYS A 195 -17.32 -17.82 -15.53
C LYS A 195 -17.11 -16.52 -16.33
N PRO A 196 -17.57 -16.43 -17.59
CA PRO A 196 -17.41 -15.22 -18.39
C PRO A 196 -18.04 -14.00 -17.70
N ALA A 197 -17.28 -12.91 -17.59
CA ALA A 197 -17.72 -11.72 -16.86
C ALA A 197 -18.93 -11.03 -17.55
N ASP A 198 -19.03 -11.12 -18.86
CA ASP A 198 -20.17 -10.61 -19.67
C ASP A 198 -21.44 -11.44 -19.54
N SER A 199 -21.35 -12.69 -19.04
CA SER A 199 -22.49 -13.60 -18.86
C SER A 199 -23.24 -13.40 -17.53
N ILE A 200 -22.69 -12.64 -16.56
CA ILE A 200 -23.35 -12.43 -15.27
C ILE A 200 -24.40 -11.31 -15.36
N SER A 201 -25.50 -11.47 -14.62
CA SER A 201 -26.52 -10.42 -14.53
C SER A 201 -26.00 -9.20 -13.76
N LYS A 202 -26.64 -8.04 -13.97
CA LYS A 202 -26.31 -6.81 -13.19
C LYS A 202 -26.49 -7.04 -11.69
N ALA A 203 -27.52 -7.77 -11.28
CA ALA A 203 -27.77 -8.11 -9.87
C ALA A 203 -26.62 -8.97 -9.31
N LYS A 204 -26.16 -9.97 -10.07
CA LYS A 204 -25.04 -10.84 -9.63
C LYS A 204 -23.70 -10.11 -9.58
N ALA A 205 -23.48 -9.15 -10.48
CA ALA A 205 -22.31 -8.29 -10.43
C ALA A 205 -22.30 -7.38 -9.18
N ARG A 206 -23.47 -6.88 -8.78
CA ARG A 206 -23.63 -6.09 -7.55
C ARG A 206 -23.40 -6.93 -6.30
N GLU A 207 -23.96 -8.15 -6.26
CA GLU A 207 -23.71 -9.12 -5.18
C GLU A 207 -22.21 -9.42 -5.07
N LEU A 208 -21.52 -9.71 -6.18
CA LEU A 208 -20.08 -9.95 -6.18
C LEU A 208 -19.29 -8.75 -5.64
N LEU A 209 -19.65 -7.53 -6.03
CA LEU A 209 -18.99 -6.32 -5.52
C LEU A 209 -19.15 -6.18 -4.01
N GLU A 210 -20.33 -6.50 -3.48
CA GLU A 210 -20.56 -6.45 -2.03
C GLU A 210 -19.75 -7.54 -1.30
N GLU A 211 -19.67 -8.76 -1.85
CA GLU A 211 -18.81 -9.81 -1.29
C GLU A 211 -17.32 -9.39 -1.31
N VAL A 212 -16.86 -8.75 -2.39
CA VAL A 212 -15.51 -8.15 -2.42
C VAL A 212 -15.30 -7.18 -1.26
N ARG A 213 -16.25 -6.28 -1.02
CA ARG A 213 -16.17 -5.33 0.09
C ARG A 213 -16.14 -6.03 1.46
N GLN A 214 -16.96 -7.05 1.64
CA GLN A 214 -17.03 -7.79 2.90
C GLN A 214 -15.72 -8.50 3.21
N VAL A 215 -15.15 -9.23 2.26
CA VAL A 215 -13.87 -9.93 2.47
C VAL A 215 -12.73 -8.96 2.74
N LEU A 216 -12.68 -7.81 2.05
CA LEU A 216 -11.66 -6.79 2.29
C LEU A 216 -11.80 -6.12 3.66
N ARG A 217 -13.02 -5.77 4.08
CA ARG A 217 -13.28 -5.20 5.42
C ARG A 217 -12.93 -6.18 6.53
N LYS A 218 -13.29 -7.45 6.35
CA LYS A 218 -12.92 -8.51 7.30
C LYS A 218 -11.41 -8.64 7.41
N ALA A 219 -10.71 -8.73 6.29
CA ALA A 219 -9.25 -8.84 6.27
C ALA A 219 -8.57 -7.63 6.94
N LEU A 220 -9.04 -6.41 6.69
CA LEU A 220 -8.55 -5.20 7.37
C LEU A 220 -8.76 -5.26 8.89
N ALA A 221 -9.93 -5.74 9.34
CA ALA A 221 -10.23 -5.88 10.75
C ALA A 221 -9.37 -6.97 11.42
N ASP A 222 -9.14 -8.09 10.74
CA ASP A 222 -8.34 -9.21 11.25
C ASP A 222 -6.85 -8.84 11.29
N THR A 223 -6.31 -8.21 10.25
CA THR A 223 -4.90 -7.78 10.19
C THR A 223 -4.58 -6.74 11.26
N ARG A 224 -5.51 -5.85 11.57
CA ARG A 224 -5.36 -4.87 12.67
C ARG A 224 -5.34 -5.51 14.06
N LYS A 225 -5.86 -6.71 14.20
CA LYS A 225 -5.89 -7.48 15.48
C LYS A 225 -4.76 -8.49 15.57
N ASP A 226 -4.00 -8.71 14.51
CA ASP A 226 -2.91 -9.69 14.50
C ASP A 226 -1.86 -9.34 15.55
N PRO A 227 -1.63 -10.21 16.56
CA PRO A 227 -0.62 -9.98 17.59
C PRO A 227 0.79 -9.82 17.02
N ALA A 228 1.11 -10.50 15.92
CA ALA A 228 2.41 -10.38 15.24
C ALA A 228 2.55 -9.01 14.59
N PHE A 229 1.51 -8.47 13.97
CA PHE A 229 1.46 -7.12 13.44
C PHE A 229 1.55 -6.07 14.55
N LEU A 230 0.75 -6.21 15.62
CA LEU A 230 0.79 -5.34 16.79
C LEU A 230 2.14 -5.40 17.51
N ALA A 231 2.77 -6.57 17.59
CA ALA A 231 4.11 -6.72 18.15
C ALA A 231 5.18 -6.07 17.26
N ALA A 232 5.05 -6.16 15.93
CA ALA A 232 5.93 -5.48 14.99
C ALA A 232 5.79 -3.95 15.09
N LEU A 233 4.57 -3.43 15.19
CA LEU A 233 4.30 -2.02 15.46
C LEU A 233 4.86 -1.57 16.82
N LYS A 234 4.62 -2.34 17.91
CA LYS A 234 5.15 -2.04 19.24
C LYS A 234 6.69 -2.10 19.27
N LYS A 235 7.29 -3.06 18.59
CA LYS A 235 8.74 -3.18 18.49
C LYS A 235 9.37 -2.05 17.67
N ALA A 236 8.64 -1.52 16.69
CA ALA A 236 9.03 -0.33 15.95
C ALA A 236 8.88 0.95 16.80
N SER A 237 7.89 1.00 17.70
CA SER A 237 7.59 2.14 18.58
C SER A 237 8.29 2.06 19.94
N GLN A 238 9.34 1.30 20.12
CA GLN A 238 10.17 1.32 21.34
C GLN A 238 11.06 2.58 21.49
N ALA A 239 10.80 3.63 20.72
CA ALA A 239 11.04 4.99 21.17
C ALA A 239 10.03 5.32 22.27
N PRO A 240 10.36 6.16 23.29
CA PRO A 240 9.51 6.39 24.46
C PRO A 240 8.24 7.16 24.11
N TYR A 241 7.25 6.47 23.56
CA TYR A 241 5.92 7.00 23.33
C TYR A 241 4.97 6.40 24.38
N GLU A 242 4.65 7.20 25.40
CA GLU A 242 3.62 6.93 26.39
C GLU A 242 2.24 7.32 25.85
N GLY A 243 1.82 6.76 24.70
CA GLY A 243 0.50 6.96 24.12
C GLY A 243 -0.22 5.64 23.94
N ASP A 244 -1.47 5.59 24.36
CA ASP A 244 -2.32 4.40 24.25
C ASP A 244 -2.71 4.16 22.78
N HIS A 245 -1.93 3.30 22.09
CA HIS A 245 -2.20 2.91 20.70
C HIS A 245 -3.60 2.29 20.49
N ALA A 246 -4.23 1.78 21.54
CA ALA A 246 -5.58 1.25 21.46
C ALA A 246 -6.65 2.33 21.21
N GLN A 247 -6.43 3.57 21.69
CA GLN A 247 -7.34 4.68 21.43
C GLN A 247 -7.23 5.23 20.01
N PHE A 248 -6.05 5.22 19.40
CA PHE A 248 -5.85 5.69 18.02
C PHE A 248 -6.61 4.85 16.99
N PHE A 249 -6.70 3.53 17.22
CA PHE A 249 -7.43 2.62 16.34
C PHE A 249 -8.92 2.47 16.63
N ALA A 250 -9.42 3.05 17.74
CA ALA A 250 -10.83 3.00 18.12
C ALA A 250 -11.67 4.16 17.53
N THR A 251 -11.03 5.17 16.93
CA THR A 251 -11.67 6.39 16.41
C THR A 251 -11.71 6.50 14.88
N MET A 252 -11.32 5.43 14.14
CA MET A 252 -11.50 5.35 12.70
C MET A 252 -12.50 4.28 12.30
#